data_8bba00f1bccc94dfb2d9dd23344bdeff
#
_entry.id   8bba00f1bccc94dfb2d9dd23344bdeff
#
_cell.length_a   1.000
_cell.length_b   1.000
_cell.length_c   1.000
_cell.angle_alpha   90.00
_cell.angle_beta   90.00
_cell.angle_gamma   90.00
#
_symmetry.space_group_name_H-M   'P 1'
#
loop_
_entity.id
_entity.type
_entity.pdbx_description
1 polymer ?
#
loop_
_entity_poly.entity_id
_entity_poly.type
_entity_poly.pdbx_seq_one_letter_code
_entity_poly.pdbx_strand_id
1 'polypeptide(L)'
;MNSATIIAQLGLEPHLEGGYFRRSYTAPHSINGRPALSSIYYLLTADSPIGHLHRNRSDILHFWQGGSSLRYTLISPNGELKQKVMGPNIGAGEQLQILVPGGYWKASELCAGDYGLISEAVCPGFDFADHQLASAAQIQHDYPQHCQRLARLISPSRNNNS
;
A
#
# COMPACT_ATOMS: atom_id res chain seq x y z
N MET A 1 1.60 20.69 -10.06
CA MET A 1 1.13 19.50 -10.80
C MET A 1 -0.01 18.92 -9.96
N ASN A 2 -1.12 18.51 -10.57
CA ASN A 2 -2.26 17.92 -9.87
C ASN A 2 -2.33 16.41 -10.12
N SER A 3 -3.19 15.70 -9.37
CA SER A 3 -3.38 14.24 -9.46
C SER A 3 -3.74 13.77 -10.86
N ALA A 4 -4.67 14.46 -11.55
CA ALA A 4 -5.09 14.09 -12.91
C ALA A 4 -3.93 14.14 -13.92
N THR A 5 -3.08 15.17 -13.81
CA THR A 5 -1.89 15.30 -14.65
C THR A 5 -0.90 14.16 -14.40
N ILE A 6 -0.68 13.78 -13.15
CA ILE A 6 0.23 12.67 -12.78
C ILE A 6 -0.30 11.34 -13.31
N ILE A 7 -1.60 11.06 -13.14
CA ILE A 7 -2.25 9.86 -13.68
C ILE A 7 -2.01 9.76 -15.19
N ALA A 8 -2.28 10.84 -15.92
CA ALA A 8 -2.12 10.87 -17.38
C ALA A 8 -0.65 10.71 -17.82
N GLN A 9 0.28 11.46 -17.21
CA GLN A 9 1.69 11.45 -17.61
C GLN A 9 2.41 10.14 -17.24
N LEU A 10 2.09 9.53 -16.10
CA LEU A 10 2.65 8.26 -15.70
C LEU A 10 1.87 7.06 -16.24
N GLY A 11 0.72 7.27 -16.90
CA GLY A 11 -0.14 6.21 -17.42
C GLY A 11 -0.63 5.27 -16.31
N LEU A 12 -1.09 5.87 -15.20
CA LEU A 12 -1.58 5.10 -14.06
C LEU A 12 -3.01 4.60 -14.31
N GLU A 13 -3.32 3.43 -13.81
CA GLU A 13 -4.65 2.81 -13.85
C GLU A 13 -5.17 2.54 -12.45
N PRO A 14 -6.50 2.44 -12.23
CA PRO A 14 -7.07 2.14 -10.91
C PRO A 14 -6.53 0.82 -10.36
N HIS A 15 -6.23 0.79 -9.04
CA HIS A 15 -5.79 -0.40 -8.34
C HIS A 15 -6.92 -1.02 -7.52
N LEU A 16 -6.93 -2.35 -7.40
CA LEU A 16 -7.95 -3.09 -6.64
C LEU A 16 -7.94 -2.78 -5.12
N GLU A 17 -6.82 -2.28 -4.60
CA GLU A 17 -6.68 -1.84 -3.22
C GLU A 17 -7.19 -0.41 -3.00
N GLY A 18 -7.54 0.31 -4.04
CA GLY A 18 -7.76 1.75 -4.09
C GLY A 18 -6.53 2.49 -4.61
N GLY A 19 -6.70 3.76 -4.96
CA GLY A 19 -5.66 4.53 -5.62
C GLY A 19 -5.40 4.10 -7.06
N TYR A 20 -4.24 4.49 -7.59
CA TYR A 20 -3.83 4.25 -8.97
C TYR A 20 -2.41 3.71 -8.99
N PHE A 21 -2.09 2.88 -9.98
CA PHE A 21 -0.76 2.28 -10.09
C PHE A 21 -0.33 2.06 -11.53
N ARG A 22 0.96 1.81 -11.72
CA ARG A 22 1.52 1.24 -12.93
C ARG A 22 2.78 0.45 -12.61
N ARG A 23 2.93 -0.71 -13.24
CA ARG A 23 4.20 -1.46 -13.22
C ARG A 23 5.26 -0.67 -13.96
N SER A 24 6.30 -0.21 -13.24
CA SER A 24 7.40 0.56 -13.81
C SER A 24 8.58 -0.31 -14.24
N TYR A 25 8.77 -1.46 -13.57
CA TYR A 25 9.85 -2.39 -13.87
C TYR A 25 9.52 -3.83 -13.49
N THR A 26 10.01 -4.77 -14.29
CA THR A 26 10.04 -6.20 -13.97
C THR A 26 11.38 -6.74 -14.43
N ALA A 27 12.14 -7.36 -13.51
CA ALA A 27 13.43 -7.95 -13.85
C ALA A 27 13.28 -9.08 -14.90
N PRO A 28 14.15 -9.13 -15.94
CA PRO A 28 14.06 -10.14 -16.97
C PRO A 28 14.52 -11.53 -16.51
N HIS A 29 15.33 -11.60 -15.46
CA HIS A 29 15.75 -12.85 -14.84
C HIS A 29 14.89 -13.19 -13.63
N SER A 30 14.82 -14.47 -13.32
CA SER A 30 13.96 -15.03 -12.28
C SER A 30 14.75 -15.64 -11.12
N ILE A 31 14.14 -15.59 -9.93
CA ILE A 31 14.57 -16.33 -8.74
C ILE A 31 13.39 -17.20 -8.33
N ASN A 32 13.59 -18.53 -8.31
CA ASN A 32 12.56 -19.51 -7.95
C ASN A 32 11.23 -19.35 -8.72
N GLY A 33 11.34 -19.12 -10.06
CA GLY A 33 10.18 -18.97 -10.93
C GLY A 33 9.46 -17.63 -10.87
N ARG A 34 10.01 -16.64 -10.16
CA ARG A 34 9.50 -15.26 -10.07
C ARG A 34 10.51 -14.27 -10.60
N PRO A 35 10.09 -13.12 -11.14
CA PRO A 35 11.01 -12.03 -11.42
C PRO A 35 11.88 -11.74 -10.19
N ALA A 36 13.17 -11.52 -10.37
CA ALA A 36 14.07 -11.22 -9.25
C ALA A 36 13.65 -9.94 -8.52
N LEU A 37 13.10 -8.96 -9.25
CA LEU A 37 12.61 -7.69 -8.72
C LEU A 37 11.43 -7.21 -9.55
N SER A 38 10.48 -6.56 -8.92
CA SER A 38 9.50 -5.70 -9.61
C SER A 38 9.29 -4.40 -8.87
N SER A 39 8.86 -3.36 -9.61
CA SER A 39 8.57 -2.05 -9.07
C SER A 39 7.31 -1.46 -9.68
N ILE A 40 6.62 -0.64 -8.91
CA ILE A 40 5.44 0.12 -9.35
C ILE A 40 5.57 1.59 -8.96
N TYR A 41 4.87 2.46 -9.69
CA TYR A 41 4.36 3.72 -9.14
C TYR A 41 3.00 3.47 -8.52
N TYR A 42 2.73 4.12 -7.39
CA TYR A 42 1.44 4.07 -6.71
C TYR A 42 1.04 5.46 -6.23
N LEU A 43 -0.21 5.84 -6.48
CA LEU A 43 -0.75 7.17 -6.22
C LEU A 43 -2.05 7.06 -5.43
N LEU A 44 -2.13 7.74 -4.31
CA LEU A 44 -3.40 8.06 -3.65
C LEU A 44 -3.80 9.49 -4.02
N THR A 45 -5.11 9.71 -4.21
CA THR A 45 -5.70 11.00 -4.57
C THR A 45 -6.82 11.37 -3.61
N ALA A 46 -7.28 12.62 -3.66
CA ALA A 46 -8.44 13.05 -2.86
C ALA A 46 -9.70 12.20 -3.16
N ASP A 47 -9.87 11.76 -4.41
CA ASP A 47 -11.00 10.91 -4.83
C ASP A 47 -10.84 9.42 -4.45
N SER A 48 -9.60 8.97 -4.29
CA SER A 48 -9.27 7.61 -3.85
C SER A 48 -8.17 7.64 -2.80
N PRO A 49 -8.50 8.08 -1.57
CA PRO A 49 -7.51 8.43 -0.56
C PRO A 49 -6.98 7.24 0.25
N ILE A 50 -7.52 6.03 0.03
CA ILE A 50 -7.17 4.85 0.84
C ILE A 50 -6.65 3.74 -0.06
N GLY A 51 -5.42 3.29 0.21
CA GLY A 51 -4.92 1.98 -0.15
C GLY A 51 -5.35 0.99 0.93
N HIS A 52 -6.42 0.22 0.64
CA HIS A 52 -7.09 -0.61 1.62
C HIS A 52 -6.19 -1.73 2.16
N LEU A 53 -6.56 -2.21 3.33
CA LEU A 53 -5.79 -3.19 4.10
C LEU A 53 -5.56 -4.47 3.31
N HIS A 54 -4.31 -4.77 3.06
CA HIS A 54 -3.84 -5.96 2.32
C HIS A 54 -2.52 -6.44 2.87
N ARG A 55 -2.11 -7.63 2.49
CA ARG A 55 -0.78 -8.16 2.79
C ARG A 55 -0.16 -8.85 1.59
N ASN A 56 1.17 -8.84 1.56
CA ASN A 56 1.98 -9.58 0.62
C ASN A 56 2.90 -10.55 1.36
N ARG A 57 3.35 -11.58 0.66
CA ARG A 57 4.27 -12.57 1.22
C ARG A 57 5.70 -12.04 1.38
N SER A 58 6.14 -11.19 0.44
CA SER A 58 7.50 -10.64 0.41
C SER A 58 7.59 -9.27 1.06
N ASP A 59 8.78 -8.91 1.50
CA ASP A 59 9.12 -7.56 1.93
C ASP A 59 8.98 -6.58 0.78
N ILE A 60 8.41 -5.41 1.07
CA ILE A 60 8.23 -4.33 0.10
C ILE A 60 8.83 -3.04 0.65
N LEU A 61 9.74 -2.44 -0.10
CA LEU A 61 10.24 -1.09 0.17
C LEU A 61 9.36 -0.07 -0.54
N HIS A 62 8.93 0.93 0.22
CA HIS A 62 8.14 2.06 -0.26
C HIS A 62 9.00 3.32 -0.20
N PHE A 63 8.95 4.15 -1.25
CA PHE A 63 9.74 5.38 -1.38
C PHE A 63 8.80 6.56 -1.68
N TRP A 64 8.88 7.63 -0.90
CA TRP A 64 8.17 8.87 -1.19
C TRP A 64 8.74 9.53 -2.44
N GLN A 65 7.87 9.89 -3.40
CA GLN A 65 8.23 10.50 -4.66
C GLN A 65 7.71 11.93 -4.79
N GLY A 66 6.64 12.28 -4.06
CA GLY A 66 6.10 13.62 -4.14
C GLY A 66 4.66 13.75 -3.62
N GLY A 67 4.20 14.99 -3.53
CA GLY A 67 2.86 15.30 -3.02
C GLY A 67 2.80 15.36 -1.51
N SER A 68 1.63 15.08 -0.98
CA SER A 68 1.35 15.08 0.46
C SER A 68 1.86 13.80 1.13
N SER A 69 2.03 13.89 2.44
CA SER A 69 2.42 12.75 3.27
C SER A 69 1.32 11.69 3.33
N LEU A 70 1.73 10.43 3.39
CA LEU A 70 0.85 9.27 3.52
C LEU A 70 0.99 8.64 4.90
N ARG A 71 -0.13 8.35 5.56
CA ARG A 71 -0.16 7.58 6.80
C ARG A 71 -0.21 6.10 6.48
N TYR A 72 0.68 5.33 7.06
CA TYR A 72 0.71 3.88 7.01
C TYR A 72 0.19 3.29 8.32
N THR A 73 -0.71 2.32 8.21
CA THR A 73 -1.12 1.46 9.31
C THR A 73 -0.61 0.05 9.02
N LEU A 74 0.24 -0.46 9.90
CA LEU A 74 0.88 -1.78 9.80
C LEU A 74 0.43 -2.66 10.95
N ILE A 75 0.11 -3.92 10.68
CA ILE A 75 -0.19 -4.93 11.71
C ILE A 75 0.73 -6.11 11.47
N SER A 76 1.55 -6.41 12.47
CA SER A 76 2.43 -7.58 12.42
C SER A 76 1.62 -8.89 12.54
N PRO A 77 2.19 -10.04 12.15
CA PRO A 77 1.53 -11.34 12.30
C PRO A 77 1.12 -11.67 13.76
N ASN A 78 1.83 -11.13 14.75
CA ASN A 78 1.47 -11.29 16.17
C ASN A 78 0.50 -10.22 16.70
N GLY A 79 -0.07 -9.37 15.84
CA GLY A 79 -1.12 -8.41 16.17
C GLY A 79 -0.66 -7.07 16.70
N GLU A 80 0.63 -6.76 16.65
CA GLU A 80 1.13 -5.43 17.01
C GLU A 80 0.77 -4.41 15.91
N LEU A 81 0.03 -3.36 16.28
CA LEU A 81 -0.35 -2.28 15.36
C LEU A 81 0.60 -1.10 15.52
N LYS A 82 1.20 -0.68 14.40
CA LYS A 82 2.06 0.51 14.31
C LYS A 82 1.56 1.47 13.24
N GLN A 83 1.73 2.76 13.49
CA GLN A 83 1.53 3.80 12.46
C GLN A 83 2.86 4.47 12.15
N LYS A 84 3.05 4.77 10.87
CA LYS A 84 4.18 5.54 10.34
C LYS A 84 3.65 6.59 9.38
N VAL A 85 4.40 7.65 9.18
CA VAL A 85 4.10 8.67 8.17
C VAL A 85 5.24 8.72 7.16
N MET A 86 4.89 8.55 5.90
CA MET A 86 5.81 8.72 4.77
C MET A 86 5.62 10.10 4.17
N GLY A 87 6.69 10.87 4.05
CA GLY A 87 6.60 12.22 3.51
C GLY A 87 7.91 12.98 3.64
N PRO A 88 7.93 14.25 3.20
CA PRO A 88 9.16 15.04 3.09
C PRO A 88 9.61 15.67 4.40
N ASN A 89 8.75 15.75 5.43
CA ASN A 89 9.04 16.47 6.66
C ASN A 89 9.80 15.60 7.67
N ILE A 90 11.07 15.31 7.37
CA ILE A 90 11.95 14.49 8.20
C ILE A 90 12.07 15.06 9.62
N GLY A 91 12.09 16.41 9.74
CA GLY A 91 12.16 17.08 11.04
C GLY A 91 10.96 16.84 11.95
N ALA A 92 9.79 16.49 11.37
CA ALA A 92 8.60 16.06 12.11
C ALA A 92 8.49 14.54 12.28
N GLY A 93 9.55 13.78 11.93
CA GLY A 93 9.58 12.33 12.05
C GLY A 93 8.97 11.57 10.86
N GLU A 94 8.66 12.25 9.76
CA GLU A 94 8.25 11.58 8.54
C GLU A 94 9.43 10.83 7.89
N GLN A 95 9.14 9.75 7.21
CA GLN A 95 10.13 8.88 6.60
C GLN A 95 10.05 8.97 5.07
N LEU A 96 11.18 9.17 4.41
CA LEU A 96 11.26 9.13 2.94
C LEU A 96 11.14 7.70 2.40
N GLN A 97 11.42 6.70 3.23
CA GLN A 97 11.38 5.29 2.90
C GLN A 97 10.80 4.48 4.06
N ILE A 98 9.91 3.53 3.75
CA ILE A 98 9.32 2.60 4.73
C ILE A 98 9.47 1.18 4.22
N LEU A 99 9.98 0.28 5.07
CA LEU A 99 9.89 -1.17 4.87
C LEU A 99 8.54 -1.66 5.42
N VAL A 100 7.80 -2.38 4.58
CA VAL A 100 6.66 -3.22 4.96
C VAL A 100 7.12 -4.67 4.89
N PRO A 101 7.34 -5.34 6.04
CA PRO A 101 7.77 -6.73 6.04
C PRO A 101 6.71 -7.68 5.47
N GLY A 102 7.16 -8.77 4.87
CA GLY A 102 6.26 -9.82 4.38
C GLY A 102 5.37 -10.39 5.49
N GLY A 103 4.12 -10.67 5.16
CA GLY A 103 3.12 -11.16 6.11
C GLY A 103 2.44 -10.08 6.96
N TYR A 104 2.92 -8.84 6.93
CA TYR A 104 2.25 -7.73 7.60
C TYR A 104 1.01 -7.29 6.82
N TRP A 105 -0.08 -6.99 7.53
CA TRP A 105 -1.17 -6.21 6.98
C TRP A 105 -0.75 -4.74 6.89
N LYS A 106 -1.02 -4.12 5.75
CA LYS A 106 -0.69 -2.72 5.47
C LYS A 106 -1.88 -2.00 4.85
N ALA A 107 -2.19 -0.81 5.35
CA ALA A 107 -3.01 0.19 4.67
C ALA A 107 -2.24 1.50 4.58
N SER A 108 -2.53 2.30 3.55
CA SER A 108 -1.99 3.64 3.37
C SER A 108 -3.13 4.64 3.15
N GLU A 109 -2.94 5.87 3.61
CA GLU A 109 -3.97 6.91 3.59
C GLU A 109 -3.39 8.25 3.21
N LEU A 110 -4.03 8.93 2.28
CA LEU A 110 -3.86 10.36 2.03
C LEU A 110 -4.77 11.12 3.00
N CYS A 111 -4.20 11.74 4.03
CA CYS A 111 -4.98 12.43 5.06
C CYS A 111 -5.35 13.87 4.67
N ALA A 112 -4.62 14.48 3.74
CA ALA A 112 -4.82 15.84 3.26
C ALA A 112 -4.12 16.06 1.91
N GLY A 113 -4.53 17.11 1.19
CA GLY A 113 -3.95 17.47 -0.11
C GLY A 113 -4.58 16.74 -1.27
N ASP A 114 -4.03 16.99 -2.47
CA ASP A 114 -4.57 16.47 -3.73
C ASP A 114 -4.09 15.04 -4.02
N TYR A 115 -2.83 14.75 -3.73
CA TYR A 115 -2.23 13.43 -3.99
C TYR A 115 -1.02 13.14 -3.09
N GLY A 116 -0.70 11.85 -2.97
CA GLY A 116 0.58 11.34 -2.48
C GLY A 116 1.10 10.27 -3.44
N LEU A 117 2.29 10.49 -4.00
CA LEU A 117 2.94 9.62 -4.96
C LEU A 117 4.09 8.87 -4.30
N ILE A 118 4.13 7.57 -4.48
CA ILE A 118 5.20 6.70 -4.03
C ILE A 118 5.67 5.78 -5.15
N SER A 119 6.82 5.15 -4.97
CA SER A 119 7.20 3.94 -5.67
C SER A 119 7.40 2.80 -4.69
N GLU A 120 7.18 1.58 -5.17
CA GLU A 120 7.38 0.35 -4.40
C GLU A 120 8.33 -0.58 -5.14
N ALA A 121 9.19 -1.26 -4.39
CA ALA A 121 10.09 -2.28 -4.91
C ALA A 121 9.96 -3.56 -4.06
N VAL A 122 9.78 -4.69 -4.72
CA VAL A 122 9.59 -5.99 -4.08
C VAL A 122 10.52 -7.05 -4.68
N CYS A 123 11.14 -7.85 -3.82
CA CYS A 123 12.03 -8.94 -4.18
C CYS A 123 11.69 -10.18 -3.32
N PRO A 124 11.42 -11.35 -3.95
CA PRO A 124 11.17 -11.56 -5.38
C PRO A 124 9.97 -10.76 -5.87
N GLY A 125 9.91 -10.53 -7.19
CA GLY A 125 8.91 -9.68 -7.82
C GLY A 125 7.47 -10.10 -7.52
N PHE A 126 6.57 -9.13 -7.53
CA PHE A 126 5.16 -9.29 -7.19
C PHE A 126 4.45 -10.33 -8.05
N ASP A 127 3.65 -11.14 -7.39
CA ASP A 127 2.70 -12.08 -7.97
C ASP A 127 1.36 -11.96 -7.21
N PHE A 128 0.25 -11.92 -7.94
CA PHE A 128 -1.08 -11.85 -7.33
C PHE A 128 -1.40 -13.04 -6.41
N ALA A 129 -0.78 -14.20 -6.61
CA ALA A 129 -0.92 -15.35 -5.72
C ALA A 129 -0.41 -15.08 -4.28
N ASP A 130 0.45 -14.08 -4.11
CA ASP A 130 0.99 -13.67 -2.80
C ASP A 130 0.23 -12.51 -2.16
N HIS A 131 -0.73 -11.94 -2.90
CA HIS A 131 -1.50 -10.77 -2.48
C HIS A 131 -2.83 -11.20 -1.87
N GLN A 132 -3.20 -10.59 -0.75
CA GLN A 132 -4.46 -10.81 -0.08
C GLN A 132 -5.05 -9.48 0.41
N LEU A 133 -6.29 -9.17 0.00
CA LEU A 133 -7.09 -8.11 0.61
C LEU A 133 -7.72 -8.60 1.92
N ALA A 134 -7.76 -7.75 2.94
CA ALA A 134 -8.43 -8.05 4.19
C ALA A 134 -9.96 -8.09 4.02
N SER A 135 -10.60 -9.02 4.70
CA SER A 135 -12.05 -9.01 4.95
C SER A 135 -12.34 -8.63 6.40
N ALA A 136 -13.53 -8.08 6.65
CA ALA A 136 -13.97 -7.74 8.01
C ALA A 136 -13.99 -8.98 8.91
N ALA A 137 -14.47 -10.12 8.40
CA ALA A 137 -14.53 -11.38 9.15
C ALA A 137 -13.14 -11.87 9.55
N GLN A 138 -12.14 -11.77 8.63
CA GLN A 138 -10.78 -12.16 8.94
C GLN A 138 -10.15 -11.27 10.02
N ILE A 139 -10.31 -9.94 9.91
CA ILE A 139 -9.78 -9.01 10.92
C ILE A 139 -10.48 -9.21 12.27
N GLN A 140 -11.79 -9.47 12.27
CA GLN A 140 -12.54 -9.81 13.49
C GLN A 140 -12.02 -11.07 14.16
N HIS A 141 -11.67 -12.08 13.36
CA HIS A 141 -11.15 -13.36 13.87
C HIS A 141 -9.71 -13.22 14.38
N ASP A 142 -8.82 -12.61 13.58
CA ASP A 142 -7.37 -12.61 13.84
C ASP A 142 -6.95 -11.48 14.79
N TYR A 143 -7.65 -10.32 14.74
CA TYR A 143 -7.28 -9.10 15.47
C TYR A 143 -8.52 -8.38 16.03
N PRO A 144 -9.35 -9.03 16.86
CA PRO A 144 -10.61 -8.46 17.38
C PRO A 144 -10.40 -7.12 18.10
N GLN A 145 -9.25 -6.93 18.76
CA GLN A 145 -8.88 -5.69 19.47
C GLN A 145 -8.67 -4.49 18.53
N HIS A 146 -8.51 -4.71 17.22
CA HIS A 146 -8.26 -3.66 16.24
C HIS A 146 -9.44 -3.41 15.29
N CYS A 147 -10.52 -4.19 15.35
CA CYS A 147 -11.62 -4.15 14.38
C CYS A 147 -12.22 -2.77 14.18
N GLN A 148 -12.56 -2.09 15.26
CA GLN A 148 -13.17 -0.76 15.19
C GLN A 148 -12.23 0.25 14.52
N ARG A 149 -10.93 0.18 14.82
CA ARG A 149 -9.91 1.07 14.26
C ARG A 149 -9.65 0.83 12.79
N LEU A 150 -9.75 -0.42 12.34
CA LEU A 150 -9.44 -0.85 10.98
C LEU A 150 -10.64 -0.84 10.03
N ALA A 151 -11.87 -0.76 10.56
CA ALA A 151 -13.10 -0.91 9.78
C ALA A 151 -13.12 -0.09 8.47
N ARG A 152 -12.72 1.19 8.54
CA ARG A 152 -12.67 2.08 7.38
C ARG A 152 -11.53 1.79 6.39
N LEU A 153 -10.54 1.00 6.81
CA LEU A 153 -9.39 0.61 5.99
C LEU A 153 -9.62 -0.71 5.24
N ILE A 154 -10.72 -1.39 5.51
CA ILE A 154 -11.11 -2.63 4.81
C ILE A 154 -11.90 -2.25 3.56
N SER A 155 -11.57 -2.87 2.43
CA SER A 155 -12.23 -2.58 1.15
C SER A 155 -13.74 -2.89 1.21
N PRO A 156 -14.61 -1.96 0.79
CA PRO A 156 -16.07 -2.20 0.77
C PRO A 156 -16.48 -3.39 -0.11
N SER A 157 -15.74 -3.66 -1.19
CA SER A 157 -16.03 -4.75 -2.12
C SER A 157 -15.90 -6.16 -1.51
N ARG A 158 -15.28 -6.29 -0.33
CA ARG A 158 -15.14 -7.56 0.39
C ARG A 158 -16.14 -7.74 1.54
N ASN A 159 -16.93 -6.71 1.85
CA ASN A 159 -17.97 -6.81 2.90
C ASN A 159 -19.26 -7.47 2.39
N ASN A 160 -19.41 -7.69 1.07
CA ASN A 160 -20.63 -8.20 0.45
C ASN A 160 -20.64 -9.73 0.18
N ASN A 161 -19.61 -10.45 0.60
CA ASN A 161 -19.52 -11.90 0.47
C ASN A 161 -19.41 -12.58 1.85
N SER A 162 -20.45 -12.42 2.65
CA SER A 162 -20.70 -13.22 3.87
C SER A 162 -22.04 -13.90 3.78
#